data_4281247784a3ba54c6f283ea092e6a58
#
_entry.id   4281247784a3ba54c6f283ea092e6a58
#
_cell.length_a   1.000
_cell.length_b   1.000
_cell.length_c   1.000
_cell.angle_alpha   90.00
_cell.angle_beta   90.00
_cell.angle_gamma   90.00
#
_symmetry.space_group_name_H-M   'P 1'
#
loop_
_entity.id
_entity.type
_entity.pdbx_description
1 polymer ?
#
loop_
_entity_poly.entity_id
_entity_poly.type
_entity_poly.pdbx_seq_one_letter_code
_entity_poly.pdbx_strand_id
1 'polypeptide(L)'
;GMILLGLLLGLIGADVNSGAQRFTFGIPELSDGVGFVVAAMGMFGLGEIARNLENEATRTRLVGRVTSLMPTREDFRRMVGPILRGTFIGSALGILPGNGAVLGSFTSYSVEKKLSKTPEQFGKGAIEGVAAPESANNAGAQTSFIPMLTLGIPSTPVMALMIGALIIQGIQPGPTVVTNQPALFWGIIVSMWIGNVFLLILNLPLIGIWVRLIMVPYHLLYPAILVFCAIGVYSLNGSTLDVHLMALFGVLGYVFSKLECEPAPMLLGFLLGPMMEEYLRRALTISRGDATTFLTRPISASMLVIAVVVMVIVLLPAIRKTREVAFQEEG
;
A
#
# COMPACT_ATOMS: atom_id res chain seq x y z
N GLY A 1 8.70 -4.97 -15.29
CA GLY A 1 8.19 -3.87 -16.15
C GLY A 1 7.55 -2.76 -15.34
N MET A 2 6.55 -3.08 -14.51
CA MET A 2 5.72 -2.07 -13.80
C MET A 2 6.52 -1.11 -12.91
N ILE A 3 7.49 -1.60 -12.13
CA ILE A 3 8.36 -0.75 -11.32
C ILE A 3 9.15 0.24 -12.18
N LEU A 4 9.68 -0.21 -13.33
CA LEU A 4 10.43 0.66 -14.24
C LEU A 4 9.55 1.76 -14.84
N LEU A 5 8.31 1.42 -15.21
CA LEU A 5 7.34 2.43 -15.64
C LEU A 5 7.07 3.45 -14.55
N GLY A 6 6.93 3.01 -13.31
CA GLY A 6 6.77 3.89 -12.16
C GLY A 6 7.97 4.82 -11.97
N LEU A 7 9.19 4.28 -12.02
CA LEU A 7 10.42 5.07 -11.94
C LEU A 7 10.47 6.15 -13.02
N LEU A 8 10.12 5.80 -14.28
CA LEU A 8 10.09 6.77 -15.40
C LEU A 8 9.02 7.85 -15.18
N LEU A 9 7.84 7.50 -14.69
CA LEU A 9 6.82 8.49 -14.36
C LEU A 9 7.26 9.44 -13.25
N GLY A 10 8.00 8.94 -12.26
CA GLY A 10 8.57 9.77 -11.19
C GLY A 10 9.64 10.76 -11.66
N LEU A 11 10.14 10.63 -12.90
CA LEU A 11 11.08 11.57 -13.50
C LEU A 11 10.42 12.77 -14.20
N ILE A 12 9.09 12.77 -14.33
CA ILE A 12 8.35 13.88 -14.91
C ILE A 12 8.41 15.07 -13.96
N GLY A 13 8.75 16.25 -14.48
CA GLY A 13 8.83 17.49 -13.72
C GLY A 13 10.20 18.14 -13.72
N ALA A 14 10.40 19.08 -12.80
CA ALA A 14 11.68 19.77 -12.65
C ALA A 14 12.69 18.90 -11.91
N ASP A 15 13.89 18.81 -12.45
CA ASP A 15 15.03 18.21 -11.74
C ASP A 15 15.38 19.00 -10.49
N VAL A 16 15.37 18.34 -9.34
CA VAL A 16 15.56 18.97 -8.02
C VAL A 16 16.91 19.70 -7.89
N ASN A 17 17.94 19.26 -8.62
CA ASN A 17 19.28 19.82 -8.52
C ASN A 17 19.58 20.89 -9.58
N SER A 18 19.13 20.66 -10.84
CA SER A 18 19.42 21.55 -11.96
C SER A 18 18.28 22.50 -12.33
N GLY A 19 17.05 22.23 -11.84
CA GLY A 19 15.85 22.95 -12.26
C GLY A 19 15.40 22.65 -13.71
N ALA A 20 16.12 21.77 -14.42
CA ALA A 20 15.80 21.44 -15.80
C ALA A 20 14.46 20.69 -15.89
N GLN A 21 13.59 21.11 -16.79
CA GLN A 21 12.30 20.45 -17.03
C GLN A 21 12.50 19.13 -17.77
N ARG A 22 11.94 18.04 -17.22
CA ARG A 22 11.99 16.70 -17.80
C ARG A 22 10.60 16.19 -18.12
N PHE A 23 10.38 15.79 -19.37
CA PHE A 23 9.13 15.19 -19.84
C PHE A 23 7.87 16.04 -19.58
N THR A 24 8.02 17.36 -19.45
CA THR A 24 6.90 18.28 -19.22
C THR A 24 6.19 18.70 -20.51
N PHE A 25 6.80 18.44 -21.68
CA PHE A 25 6.25 18.77 -23.00
C PHE A 25 5.80 20.23 -23.16
N GLY A 26 6.38 21.14 -22.36
CA GLY A 26 6.00 22.56 -22.35
C GLY A 26 4.70 22.86 -21.62
N ILE A 27 4.15 21.92 -20.88
CA ILE A 27 2.94 22.08 -20.05
C ILE A 27 3.38 22.57 -18.67
N PRO A 28 3.04 23.81 -18.26
CA PRO A 28 3.50 24.39 -16.98
C PRO A 28 3.08 23.57 -15.77
N GLU A 29 1.89 23.01 -15.79
CA GLU A 29 1.32 22.23 -14.69
C GLU A 29 2.11 20.92 -14.44
N LEU A 30 2.84 20.41 -15.45
CA LEU A 30 3.72 19.24 -15.28
C LEU A 30 5.10 19.62 -14.73
N SER A 31 5.40 20.89 -14.49
CA SER A 31 6.67 21.32 -13.90
C SER A 31 6.87 20.75 -12.48
N ASP A 32 5.80 20.61 -11.74
CA ASP A 32 5.80 20.00 -10.41
C ASP A 32 5.64 18.46 -10.44
N GLY A 33 5.66 17.88 -11.65
CA GLY A 33 5.47 16.46 -11.87
C GLY A 33 4.00 16.03 -11.84
N VAL A 34 3.80 14.72 -11.89
CA VAL A 34 2.46 14.10 -11.75
C VAL A 34 2.18 13.87 -10.26
N GLY A 35 1.02 14.30 -9.79
CA GLY A 35 0.62 14.07 -8.41
C GLY A 35 0.42 12.56 -8.10
N PHE A 36 1.03 12.06 -7.03
CA PHE A 36 0.87 10.66 -6.61
C PHE A 36 -0.61 10.28 -6.41
N VAL A 37 -1.39 11.17 -5.76
CA VAL A 37 -2.82 10.95 -5.50
C VAL A 37 -3.59 10.83 -6.82
N VAL A 38 -3.24 11.63 -7.82
CA VAL A 38 -3.85 11.62 -9.16
C VAL A 38 -3.65 10.26 -9.82
N ALA A 39 -2.40 9.76 -9.83
CA ALA A 39 -2.09 8.45 -10.39
C ALA A 39 -2.75 7.30 -9.62
N ALA A 40 -2.73 7.35 -8.29
CA ALA A 40 -3.33 6.32 -7.44
C ALA A 40 -4.86 6.28 -7.56
N MET A 41 -5.53 7.42 -7.53
CA MET A 41 -7.00 7.49 -7.71
C MET A 41 -7.41 7.06 -9.11
N GLY A 42 -6.64 7.41 -10.14
CA GLY A 42 -6.89 6.92 -11.48
C GLY A 42 -6.78 5.40 -11.54
N MET A 43 -5.64 4.84 -11.19
CA MET A 43 -5.39 3.41 -11.35
C MET A 43 -6.25 2.52 -10.47
N PHE A 44 -6.36 2.84 -9.19
CA PHE A 44 -7.13 2.02 -8.26
C PHE A 44 -8.61 2.43 -8.21
N GLY A 45 -8.92 3.73 -8.25
CA GLY A 45 -10.30 4.20 -8.22
C GLY A 45 -11.03 3.95 -9.54
N LEU A 46 -10.61 4.63 -10.59
CA LEU A 46 -11.29 4.55 -11.89
C LEU A 46 -11.07 3.19 -12.58
N GLY A 47 -9.86 2.64 -12.50
CA GLY A 47 -9.53 1.33 -13.05
C GLY A 47 -10.38 0.22 -12.44
N GLU A 48 -10.58 0.24 -11.12
CA GLU A 48 -11.44 -0.70 -10.41
C GLU A 48 -12.93 -0.51 -10.76
N ILE A 49 -13.39 0.73 -10.90
CA ILE A 49 -14.76 1.00 -11.37
C ILE A 49 -14.98 0.38 -12.75
N ALA A 50 -14.07 0.59 -13.69
CA ALA A 50 -14.17 0.05 -15.04
C ALA A 50 -14.22 -1.49 -15.05
N ARG A 51 -13.38 -2.13 -14.23
CA ARG A 51 -13.37 -3.58 -14.04
C ARG A 51 -14.66 -4.11 -13.43
N ASN A 52 -15.19 -3.42 -12.43
CA ASN A 52 -16.43 -3.81 -11.75
C ASN A 52 -17.68 -3.61 -12.62
N LEU A 53 -17.68 -2.65 -13.54
CA LEU A 53 -18.77 -2.48 -14.52
C LEU A 53 -18.85 -3.65 -15.49
N GLU A 54 -17.72 -4.26 -15.84
CA GLU A 54 -17.68 -5.42 -16.71
C GLU A 54 -18.24 -6.69 -16.05
N ASN A 55 -18.04 -6.84 -14.72
CA ASN A 55 -18.37 -8.04 -13.95
C ASN A 55 -19.67 -7.89 -13.12
N GLU A 56 -20.67 -7.22 -13.62
CA GLU A 56 -21.93 -6.92 -12.90
C GLU A 56 -22.66 -8.17 -12.39
N ALA A 57 -22.53 -9.31 -13.08
CA ALA A 57 -23.19 -10.56 -12.74
C ALA A 57 -22.72 -11.24 -11.44
N THR A 58 -21.56 -10.90 -10.94
CA THR A 58 -20.92 -11.58 -9.78
C THR A 58 -21.30 -10.94 -8.44
N ARG A 59 -21.90 -9.76 -8.43
CA ARG A 59 -22.17 -8.96 -7.21
C ARG A 59 -23.46 -9.32 -6.45
N THR A 60 -24.31 -10.17 -6.99
CA THR A 60 -25.61 -10.53 -6.38
C THR A 60 -25.46 -11.52 -5.21
N ARG A 61 -24.26 -11.83 -4.77
CA ARG A 61 -24.03 -12.79 -3.67
C ARG A 61 -23.91 -12.08 -2.30
N LEU A 62 -25.08 -11.88 -1.70
CA LEU A 62 -25.39 -12.42 -0.37
C LEU A 62 -24.54 -11.89 0.78
N VAL A 63 -24.88 -10.71 1.27
CA VAL A 63 -24.73 -10.47 2.69
C VAL A 63 -25.84 -11.27 3.37
N GLY A 64 -25.51 -12.47 3.89
CA GLY A 64 -26.39 -13.23 4.76
C GLY A 64 -26.81 -12.35 5.93
N ARG A 65 -28.03 -12.53 6.46
CA ARG A 65 -28.47 -11.80 7.65
C ARG A 65 -27.49 -12.06 8.79
N VAL A 66 -26.74 -11.03 9.18
CA VAL A 66 -25.88 -11.11 10.37
C VAL A 66 -26.78 -11.15 11.59
N THR A 67 -26.79 -12.27 12.30
CA THR A 67 -27.65 -12.50 13.46
C THR A 67 -27.03 -12.02 14.77
N SER A 68 -25.69 -11.98 14.88
CA SER A 68 -24.97 -11.49 16.05
C SER A 68 -23.65 -10.85 15.62
N LEU A 69 -23.30 -9.72 16.23
CA LEU A 69 -22.03 -9.01 16.02
C LEU A 69 -20.98 -9.39 17.06
N MET A 70 -21.37 -9.99 18.16
CA MET A 70 -20.46 -10.36 19.23
C MET A 70 -20.00 -11.81 19.06
N PRO A 71 -18.70 -12.07 19.14
CA PRO A 71 -18.16 -13.42 19.10
C PRO A 71 -18.61 -14.22 20.33
N THR A 72 -18.84 -15.50 20.13
CA THR A 72 -19.14 -16.43 21.23
C THR A 72 -17.85 -16.73 22.02
N ARG A 73 -17.99 -17.35 23.19
CA ARG A 73 -16.83 -17.79 24.00
C ARG A 73 -15.98 -18.82 23.25
N GLU A 74 -16.60 -19.64 22.43
CA GLU A 74 -15.91 -20.62 21.60
C GLU A 74 -15.14 -19.94 20.48
N ASP A 75 -15.76 -18.99 19.77
CA ASP A 75 -15.09 -18.17 18.76
C ASP A 75 -13.85 -17.50 19.33
N PHE A 76 -13.99 -16.88 20.52
CA PHE A 76 -12.87 -16.22 21.18
C PHE A 76 -11.73 -17.20 21.47
N ARG A 77 -12.03 -18.41 21.95
CA ARG A 77 -11.03 -19.45 22.20
C ARG A 77 -10.31 -19.88 20.93
N ARG A 78 -11.04 -19.96 19.82
CA ARG A 78 -10.48 -20.33 18.51
C ARG A 78 -9.64 -19.22 17.88
N MET A 79 -9.98 -17.95 18.13
CA MET A 79 -9.29 -16.79 17.54
C MET A 79 -7.96 -16.44 18.20
N VAL A 80 -7.77 -16.68 19.50
CA VAL A 80 -6.59 -16.20 20.26
C VAL A 80 -5.27 -16.66 19.65
N GLY A 81 -5.13 -17.93 19.34
CA GLY A 81 -3.91 -18.46 18.71
C GLY A 81 -3.62 -17.84 17.34
N PRO A 82 -4.59 -17.87 16.41
CA PRO A 82 -4.50 -17.18 15.11
C PRO A 82 -4.14 -15.71 15.21
N ILE A 83 -4.79 -14.96 16.11
CA ILE A 83 -4.50 -13.53 16.33
C ILE A 83 -3.03 -13.34 16.74
N LEU A 84 -2.52 -14.10 17.70
CA LEU A 84 -1.15 -13.95 18.15
C LEU A 84 -0.13 -14.27 17.03
N ARG A 85 -0.34 -15.34 16.29
CA ARG A 85 0.51 -15.69 15.14
C ARG A 85 0.43 -14.67 14.02
N GLY A 86 -0.80 -14.25 13.68
CA GLY A 86 -1.04 -13.21 12.70
C GLY A 86 -0.37 -11.89 13.09
N THR A 87 -0.53 -11.45 14.33
CA THR A 87 0.13 -10.25 14.86
C THR A 87 1.64 -10.34 14.72
N PHE A 88 2.26 -11.47 15.09
CA PHE A 88 3.70 -11.65 14.95
C PHE A 88 4.16 -11.60 13.49
N ILE A 89 3.50 -12.34 12.60
CA ILE A 89 3.80 -12.36 11.17
C ILE A 89 3.63 -10.97 10.55
N GLY A 90 2.51 -10.32 10.84
CA GLY A 90 2.22 -8.98 10.36
C GLY A 90 3.22 -7.95 10.85
N SER A 91 3.59 -8.00 12.13
CA SER A 91 4.61 -7.11 12.70
C SER A 91 5.97 -7.26 12.03
N ALA A 92 6.39 -8.49 11.78
CA ALA A 92 7.67 -8.77 11.13
C ALA A 92 7.69 -8.28 9.66
N LEU A 93 6.62 -8.56 8.92
CA LEU A 93 6.53 -8.20 7.50
C LEU A 93 6.18 -6.71 7.29
N GLY A 94 5.48 -6.09 8.24
CA GLY A 94 5.12 -4.68 8.18
C GLY A 94 6.31 -3.72 8.21
N ILE A 95 7.43 -4.13 8.79
CA ILE A 95 8.69 -3.36 8.78
C ILE A 95 9.29 -3.29 7.37
N LEU A 96 8.98 -4.29 6.51
CA LEU A 96 9.54 -4.35 5.17
C LEU A 96 8.87 -3.32 4.24
N PRO A 97 9.63 -2.61 3.41
CA PRO A 97 9.06 -1.75 2.39
C PRO A 97 8.32 -2.58 1.33
N GLY A 98 7.22 -2.06 0.80
CA GLY A 98 6.47 -2.73 -0.27
C GLY A 98 5.21 -3.46 0.21
N ASN A 99 4.37 -2.78 0.98
CA ASN A 99 3.05 -3.27 1.38
C ASN A 99 3.06 -4.50 2.32
N GLY A 100 3.95 -4.46 3.31
CA GLY A 100 4.15 -5.54 4.29
C GLY A 100 2.87 -5.97 5.03
N ALA A 101 1.90 -5.08 5.21
CA ALA A 101 0.61 -5.40 5.82
C ALA A 101 -0.20 -6.41 4.97
N VAL A 102 -0.25 -6.21 3.64
CA VAL A 102 -0.92 -7.14 2.73
C VAL A 102 -0.18 -8.48 2.68
N LEU A 103 1.15 -8.45 2.55
CA LEU A 103 1.96 -9.67 2.60
C LEU A 103 1.77 -10.40 3.93
N GLY A 104 1.67 -9.67 5.04
CA GLY A 104 1.38 -10.23 6.36
C GLY A 104 0.04 -10.95 6.40
N SER A 105 -1.00 -10.36 5.83
CA SER A 105 -2.34 -10.96 5.75
C SER A 105 -2.33 -12.28 4.98
N PHE A 106 -1.80 -12.30 3.75
CA PHE A 106 -1.73 -13.51 2.94
C PHE A 106 -0.85 -14.59 3.55
N THR A 107 0.30 -14.19 4.10
CA THR A 107 1.22 -15.13 4.76
C THR A 107 0.56 -15.76 5.98
N SER A 108 -0.10 -14.97 6.82
CA SER A 108 -0.76 -15.48 8.02
C SER A 108 -1.96 -16.38 7.68
N TYR A 109 -2.74 -16.04 6.65
CA TYR A 109 -3.79 -16.91 6.12
C TYR A 109 -3.24 -18.27 5.71
N SER A 110 -2.17 -18.27 4.90
CA SER A 110 -1.54 -19.50 4.41
C SER A 110 -0.96 -20.35 5.53
N VAL A 111 -0.35 -19.70 6.54
CA VAL A 111 0.17 -20.38 7.74
C VAL A 111 -0.96 -21.00 8.55
N GLU A 112 -2.04 -20.25 8.82
CA GLU A 112 -3.19 -20.77 9.57
C GLU A 112 -3.89 -21.91 8.83
N LYS A 113 -4.07 -21.81 7.51
CA LYS A 113 -4.64 -22.89 6.69
C LYS A 113 -3.81 -24.18 6.82
N LYS A 114 -2.48 -24.08 6.82
CA LYS A 114 -1.57 -25.24 7.00
C LYS A 114 -1.58 -25.80 8.43
N LEU A 115 -1.76 -24.98 9.43
CA LEU A 115 -1.82 -25.38 10.85
C LEU A 115 -3.19 -25.88 11.27
N SER A 116 -4.23 -25.57 10.51
CA SER A 116 -5.61 -25.95 10.83
C SER A 116 -5.82 -27.46 10.71
N LYS A 117 -6.67 -27.96 11.60
CA LYS A 117 -7.19 -29.35 11.53
C LYS A 117 -8.29 -29.53 10.47
N THR A 118 -8.85 -28.41 9.98
CA THR A 118 -9.96 -28.36 9.01
C THR A 118 -9.65 -27.34 7.91
N PRO A 119 -8.56 -27.53 7.14
CA PRO A 119 -8.13 -26.59 6.11
C PRO A 119 -9.18 -26.37 5.01
N GLU A 120 -10.07 -27.32 4.79
CA GLU A 120 -11.18 -27.28 3.82
C GLU A 120 -12.28 -26.26 4.19
N GLN A 121 -12.30 -25.79 5.43
CA GLN A 121 -13.22 -24.74 5.88
C GLN A 121 -12.72 -23.32 5.56
N PHE A 122 -11.44 -23.15 5.22
CA PHE A 122 -10.91 -21.88 4.81
C PHE A 122 -11.56 -21.43 3.49
N GLY A 123 -11.99 -20.14 3.44
CA GLY A 123 -12.85 -19.65 2.37
C GLY A 123 -14.33 -19.98 2.51
N LYS A 124 -14.72 -20.79 3.51
CA LYS A 124 -16.12 -21.24 3.74
C LYS A 124 -16.63 -20.90 5.16
N GLY A 125 -16.00 -19.93 5.81
CA GLY A 125 -16.43 -19.45 7.12
C GLY A 125 -15.55 -19.90 8.31
N ALA A 126 -14.31 -20.36 8.07
CA ALA A 126 -13.36 -20.60 9.16
C ALA A 126 -12.98 -19.28 9.83
N ILE A 127 -13.26 -19.16 11.13
CA ILE A 127 -12.97 -17.93 11.89
C ILE A 127 -11.47 -17.64 11.97
N GLU A 128 -10.64 -18.67 12.00
CA GLU A 128 -9.19 -18.57 11.99
C GLU A 128 -8.67 -17.93 10.68
N GLY A 129 -9.35 -18.21 9.56
CA GLY A 129 -9.05 -17.64 8.24
C GLY A 129 -9.41 -16.16 8.10
N VAL A 130 -10.08 -15.57 9.09
CA VAL A 130 -10.35 -14.14 9.18
C VAL A 130 -9.50 -13.50 10.28
N ALA A 131 -9.46 -14.13 11.46
CA ALA A 131 -8.80 -13.57 12.64
C ALA A 131 -7.28 -13.38 12.45
N ALA A 132 -6.60 -14.32 11.83
CA ALA A 132 -5.16 -14.23 11.60
C ALA A 132 -4.77 -13.19 10.55
N PRO A 133 -5.36 -13.17 9.34
CA PRO A 133 -5.05 -12.15 8.34
C PRO A 133 -5.37 -10.73 8.79
N GLU A 134 -6.51 -10.54 9.47
CA GLU A 134 -6.89 -9.21 9.95
C GLU A 134 -5.98 -8.71 11.06
N SER A 135 -5.58 -9.57 12.00
CA SER A 135 -4.60 -9.19 13.01
C SER A 135 -3.23 -8.91 12.41
N ALA A 136 -2.82 -9.66 11.37
CA ALA A 136 -1.58 -9.43 10.65
C ALA A 136 -1.61 -8.11 9.87
N ASN A 137 -2.73 -7.79 9.22
CA ASN A 137 -2.93 -6.52 8.52
C ASN A 137 -2.78 -5.33 9.48
N ASN A 138 -3.51 -5.36 10.58
CA ASN A 138 -3.45 -4.31 11.60
C ASN A 138 -2.03 -4.16 12.20
N ALA A 139 -1.40 -5.27 12.56
CA ALA A 139 -0.04 -5.24 13.08
C ALA A 139 0.98 -4.73 12.05
N GLY A 140 0.87 -5.15 10.79
CA GLY A 140 1.71 -4.70 9.69
C GLY A 140 1.54 -3.21 9.40
N ALA A 141 0.32 -2.71 9.44
CA ALA A 141 0.04 -1.28 9.30
C ALA A 141 0.70 -0.46 10.42
N GLN A 142 0.65 -0.94 11.68
CA GLN A 142 1.28 -0.26 12.81
C GLN A 142 2.82 -0.28 12.70
N THR A 143 3.40 -1.43 12.40
CA THR A 143 4.87 -1.58 12.33
C THR A 143 5.50 -0.89 11.13
N SER A 144 4.72 -0.58 10.09
CA SER A 144 5.18 0.22 8.94
C SER A 144 5.58 1.66 9.31
N PHE A 145 5.12 2.17 10.46
CA PHE A 145 5.57 3.45 11.00
C PHE A 145 7.02 3.40 11.50
N ILE A 146 7.56 2.23 11.83
CA ILE A 146 8.95 2.10 12.29
C ILE A 146 9.93 2.60 11.21
N PRO A 147 9.99 2.01 9.99
CA PRO A 147 10.88 2.52 8.97
C PRO A 147 10.54 3.94 8.52
N MET A 148 9.27 4.32 8.52
CA MET A 148 8.85 5.68 8.17
C MET A 148 9.44 6.72 9.13
N LEU A 149 9.29 6.53 10.45
CA LEU A 149 9.73 7.50 11.43
C LEU A 149 11.23 7.45 11.70
N THR A 150 11.86 6.25 11.62
CA THR A 150 13.28 6.08 11.97
C THR A 150 14.23 6.23 10.79
N LEU A 151 13.79 5.86 9.59
CA LEU A 151 14.63 5.88 8.38
C LEU A 151 14.12 6.86 7.32
N GLY A 152 12.92 7.41 7.47
CA GLY A 152 12.27 8.21 6.43
C GLY A 152 11.87 7.40 5.20
N ILE A 153 11.72 6.08 5.33
CA ILE A 153 11.39 5.16 4.22
C ILE A 153 9.91 4.81 4.31
N PRO A 154 9.08 5.21 3.34
CA PRO A 154 7.68 4.84 3.32
C PRO A 154 7.51 3.36 2.93
N SER A 155 6.75 2.62 3.70
CA SER A 155 6.39 1.23 3.40
C SER A 155 5.15 1.12 2.53
N THR A 156 4.33 2.17 2.48
CA THR A 156 3.08 2.23 1.71
C THR A 156 2.89 3.62 1.12
N PRO A 157 2.03 3.76 0.10
CA PRO A 157 1.67 5.06 -0.45
C PRO A 157 1.14 6.06 0.60
N VAL A 158 0.34 5.57 1.55
CA VAL A 158 -0.18 6.39 2.65
C VAL A 158 0.96 6.92 3.53
N MET A 159 1.95 6.08 3.82
CA MET A 159 3.14 6.51 4.59
C MET A 159 3.95 7.58 3.88
N ALA A 160 3.98 7.54 2.55
CA ALA A 160 4.66 8.58 1.79
C ALA A 160 3.93 9.92 1.84
N LEU A 161 2.60 9.91 1.76
CA LEU A 161 1.80 11.12 1.99
C LEU A 161 2.04 11.67 3.40
N MET A 162 2.15 10.80 4.39
CA MET A 162 2.46 11.22 5.76
C MET A 162 3.86 11.82 5.87
N ILE A 163 4.86 11.25 5.21
CA ILE A 163 6.21 11.85 5.13
C ILE A 163 6.12 13.24 4.51
N GLY A 164 5.41 13.38 3.40
CA GLY A 164 5.19 14.68 2.74
C GLY A 164 4.54 15.70 3.69
N ALA A 165 3.51 15.29 4.42
CA ALA A 165 2.87 16.14 5.42
C ALA A 165 3.82 16.55 6.56
N LEU A 166 4.66 15.64 7.05
CA LEU A 166 5.66 15.93 8.06
C LEU A 166 6.69 16.93 7.55
N ILE A 167 7.19 16.77 6.32
CA ILE A 167 8.15 17.67 5.70
C ILE A 167 7.56 19.08 5.53
N ILE A 168 6.30 19.21 5.10
CA ILE A 168 5.59 20.50 5.01
C ILE A 168 5.53 21.19 6.38
N GLN A 169 5.41 20.45 7.46
CA GLN A 169 5.44 20.95 8.83
C GLN A 169 6.86 21.18 9.38
N GLY A 170 7.89 21.07 8.53
CA GLY A 170 9.29 21.25 8.93
C GLY A 170 9.88 20.09 9.72
N ILE A 171 9.23 18.94 9.71
CA ILE A 171 9.67 17.74 10.44
C ILE A 171 10.24 16.74 9.42
N GLN A 172 11.53 16.48 9.51
CA GLN A 172 12.19 15.46 8.67
C GLN A 172 12.18 14.10 9.38
N PRO A 173 11.44 13.10 8.87
CA PRO A 173 11.52 11.75 9.39
C PRO A 173 12.94 11.19 9.28
N GLY A 174 13.39 10.53 10.32
CA GLY A 174 14.75 9.99 10.36
C GLY A 174 15.16 9.56 11.78
N PRO A 175 16.42 9.07 11.96
CA PRO A 175 16.87 8.53 13.23
C PRO A 175 16.78 9.49 14.42
N THR A 176 16.80 10.80 14.14
CA THR A 176 16.77 11.86 15.16
C THR A 176 15.36 12.29 15.56
N VAL A 177 14.31 11.82 14.90
CA VAL A 177 12.91 12.20 15.24
C VAL A 177 12.56 11.82 16.67
N VAL A 178 13.00 10.65 17.13
CA VAL A 178 12.73 10.17 18.49
C VAL A 178 13.33 11.10 19.56
N THR A 179 14.52 11.64 19.29
CA THR A 179 15.25 12.52 20.21
C THR A 179 14.87 13.97 20.07
N ASN A 180 14.72 14.47 18.84
CA ASN A 180 14.47 15.88 18.55
C ASN A 180 12.99 16.26 18.65
N GLN A 181 12.08 15.30 18.39
CA GLN A 181 10.63 15.50 18.38
C GLN A 181 9.89 14.41 19.17
N PRO A 182 10.25 14.18 20.46
CA PRO A 182 9.68 13.07 21.24
C PRO A 182 8.16 13.19 21.41
N ALA A 183 7.63 14.40 21.55
CA ALA A 183 6.20 14.64 21.66
C ALA A 183 5.44 14.19 20.39
N LEU A 184 5.99 14.45 19.20
CA LEU A 184 5.43 13.99 17.94
C LEU A 184 5.49 12.47 17.85
N PHE A 185 6.65 11.88 18.11
CA PHE A 185 6.85 10.43 18.01
C PHE A 185 5.88 9.66 18.91
N TRP A 186 5.82 9.99 20.19
CA TRP A 186 4.90 9.36 21.13
C TRP A 186 3.44 9.72 20.87
N GLY A 187 3.18 10.96 20.40
CA GLY A 187 1.85 11.42 20.00
C GLY A 187 1.28 10.58 18.86
N ILE A 188 2.08 10.24 17.85
CA ILE A 188 1.65 9.34 16.76
C ILE A 188 1.30 7.96 17.33
N ILE A 189 2.12 7.37 18.18
CA ILE A 189 1.87 6.04 18.77
C ILE A 189 0.57 6.06 19.58
N VAL A 190 0.36 7.06 20.43
CA VAL A 190 -0.87 7.18 21.22
C VAL A 190 -2.08 7.42 20.32
N SER A 191 -1.95 8.23 19.27
CA SER A 191 -3.03 8.47 18.31
C SER A 191 -3.49 7.20 17.60
N MET A 192 -2.57 6.28 17.30
CA MET A 192 -2.92 4.97 16.74
C MET A 192 -3.78 4.14 17.71
N TRP A 193 -3.46 4.14 18.99
CA TRP A 193 -4.28 3.44 20.00
C TRP A 193 -5.67 4.05 20.11
N ILE A 194 -5.74 5.37 20.20
CA ILE A 194 -7.02 6.10 20.22
C ILE A 194 -7.80 5.81 18.93
N GLY A 195 -7.14 5.85 17.77
CA GLY A 195 -7.74 5.53 16.48
C GLY A 195 -8.34 4.11 16.43
N ASN A 196 -7.64 3.11 16.97
CA ASN A 196 -8.17 1.75 17.04
C ASN A 196 -9.42 1.64 17.94
N VAL A 197 -9.49 2.39 19.05
CA VAL A 197 -10.70 2.48 19.87
C VAL A 197 -11.84 3.14 19.09
N PHE A 198 -11.55 4.23 18.36
CA PHE A 198 -12.56 4.86 17.48
C PHE A 198 -13.04 3.93 16.38
N LEU A 199 -12.15 3.11 15.79
CA LEU A 199 -12.55 2.11 14.79
C LEU A 199 -13.57 1.12 15.36
N LEU A 200 -13.39 0.64 16.60
CA LEU A 200 -14.37 -0.21 17.25
C LEU A 200 -15.70 0.52 17.47
N ILE A 201 -15.66 1.73 18.02
CA ILE A 201 -16.85 2.54 18.33
C ILE A 201 -17.63 2.88 17.05
N LEU A 202 -16.94 3.19 15.96
CA LEU A 202 -17.59 3.59 14.71
C LEU A 202 -18.05 2.39 13.88
N ASN A 203 -17.27 1.31 13.81
CA ASN A 203 -17.62 0.19 12.95
C ASN A 203 -18.72 -0.71 13.56
N LEU A 204 -18.61 -1.11 14.83
CA LEU A 204 -19.56 -2.05 15.41
C LEU A 204 -21.02 -1.54 15.41
N PRO A 205 -21.34 -0.33 15.91
CA PRO A 205 -22.72 0.16 15.89
C PRO A 205 -23.20 0.55 14.48
N LEU A 206 -22.29 0.99 13.62
CA LEU A 206 -22.62 1.52 12.29
C LEU A 206 -22.59 0.44 11.20
N ILE A 207 -22.30 -0.82 11.52
CA ILE A 207 -22.20 -1.90 10.52
C ILE A 207 -23.48 -1.98 9.65
N GLY A 208 -24.66 -1.73 10.25
CA GLY A 208 -25.92 -1.72 9.52
C GLY A 208 -26.01 -0.61 8.47
N ILE A 209 -25.35 0.52 8.71
CA ILE A 209 -25.27 1.64 7.74
C ILE A 209 -24.32 1.26 6.61
N TRP A 210 -23.15 0.72 6.94
CA TRP A 210 -22.16 0.28 5.94
C TRP A 210 -22.73 -0.81 5.05
N VAL A 211 -23.43 -1.81 5.61
CA VAL A 211 -24.10 -2.84 4.82
C VAL A 211 -25.14 -2.25 3.87
N ARG A 212 -25.95 -1.27 4.31
CA ARG A 212 -26.89 -0.59 3.42
C ARG A 212 -26.19 0.18 2.31
N LEU A 213 -25.07 0.82 2.59
CA LEU A 213 -24.28 1.54 1.60
C LEU A 213 -23.71 0.59 0.53
N ILE A 214 -23.22 -0.58 0.94
CA ILE A 214 -22.73 -1.62 0.02
C ILE A 214 -23.86 -2.21 -0.85
N MET A 215 -25.10 -2.22 -0.32
CA MET A 215 -26.28 -2.68 -1.08
C MET A 215 -26.83 -1.66 -2.09
N VAL A 216 -26.29 -0.44 -2.13
CA VAL A 216 -26.68 0.54 -3.16
C VAL A 216 -26.34 -0.02 -4.54
N PRO A 217 -27.31 -0.02 -5.49
CA PRO A 217 -27.05 -0.51 -6.84
C PRO A 217 -25.86 0.17 -7.47
N TYR A 218 -24.98 -0.62 -8.10
CA TYR A 218 -23.70 -0.09 -8.59
C TYR A 218 -23.86 0.99 -9.66
N HIS A 219 -24.92 0.91 -10.48
CA HIS A 219 -25.23 1.93 -11.49
C HIS A 219 -25.51 3.33 -10.91
N LEU A 220 -25.89 3.41 -9.60
CA LEU A 220 -26.01 4.69 -8.90
C LEU A 220 -24.71 5.07 -8.18
N LEU A 221 -23.97 4.06 -7.72
CA LEU A 221 -22.76 4.27 -6.92
C LEU A 221 -21.58 4.75 -7.76
N TYR A 222 -21.33 4.14 -8.94
CA TYR A 222 -20.14 4.48 -9.73
C TYR A 222 -20.12 5.92 -10.26
N PRO A 223 -21.24 6.53 -10.74
CA PRO A 223 -21.20 7.92 -11.16
C PRO A 223 -20.91 8.86 -10.00
N ALA A 224 -21.47 8.58 -8.82
CA ALA A 224 -21.17 9.36 -7.61
C ALA A 224 -19.69 9.26 -7.25
N ILE A 225 -19.11 8.07 -7.27
CA ILE A 225 -17.66 7.88 -7.01
C ILE A 225 -16.82 8.67 -8.03
N LEU A 226 -17.13 8.60 -9.33
CA LEU A 226 -16.42 9.35 -10.38
C LEU A 226 -16.44 10.85 -10.12
N VAL A 227 -17.61 11.40 -9.78
CA VAL A 227 -17.76 12.83 -9.47
C VAL A 227 -16.95 13.21 -8.24
N PHE A 228 -17.02 12.42 -7.16
CA PHE A 228 -16.24 12.67 -5.94
C PHE A 228 -14.73 12.55 -6.18
N CYS A 229 -14.28 11.58 -6.98
CA CYS A 229 -12.89 11.46 -7.38
C CYS A 229 -12.42 12.70 -8.16
N ALA A 230 -13.21 13.16 -9.13
CA ALA A 230 -12.88 14.35 -9.93
C ALA A 230 -12.82 15.62 -9.05
N ILE A 231 -13.81 15.81 -8.16
CA ILE A 231 -13.82 16.93 -7.22
C ILE A 231 -12.62 16.83 -6.26
N GLY A 232 -12.36 15.63 -5.73
CA GLY A 232 -11.24 15.38 -4.81
C GLY A 232 -9.89 15.73 -5.44
N VAL A 233 -9.61 15.22 -6.64
CA VAL A 233 -8.37 15.51 -7.37
C VAL A 233 -8.25 17.00 -7.72
N TYR A 234 -9.33 17.59 -8.25
CA TYR A 234 -9.32 19.03 -8.56
C TYR A 234 -9.04 19.89 -7.33
N SER A 235 -9.59 19.53 -6.18
CA SER A 235 -9.45 20.29 -4.93
C SER A 235 -8.03 20.26 -4.36
N LEU A 236 -7.15 19.34 -4.79
CA LEU A 236 -5.77 19.28 -4.31
C LEU A 236 -4.94 20.46 -4.81
N ASN A 237 -4.99 20.71 -6.12
CA ASN A 237 -4.12 21.67 -6.79
C ASN A 237 -4.87 22.73 -7.61
N GLY A 238 -6.20 22.67 -7.69
CA GLY A 238 -7.02 23.51 -8.57
C GLY A 238 -6.76 23.28 -10.08
N SER A 239 -6.14 22.15 -10.42
CA SER A 239 -5.71 21.84 -11.79
C SER A 239 -6.70 20.95 -12.52
N THR A 240 -7.17 21.41 -13.66
CA THR A 240 -7.99 20.58 -14.58
C THR A 240 -7.15 19.49 -15.24
N LEU A 241 -5.85 19.71 -15.42
CA LEU A 241 -4.94 18.71 -15.95
C LEU A 241 -4.91 17.47 -15.06
N ASP A 242 -4.90 17.64 -13.73
CA ASP A 242 -4.90 16.53 -12.78
C ASP A 242 -6.12 15.62 -12.95
N VAL A 243 -7.30 16.19 -13.24
CA VAL A 243 -8.51 15.42 -13.52
C VAL A 243 -8.36 14.62 -14.83
N HIS A 244 -7.76 15.21 -15.87
CA HIS A 244 -7.49 14.49 -17.13
C HIS A 244 -6.45 13.39 -16.95
N LEU A 245 -5.37 13.66 -16.17
CA LEU A 245 -4.37 12.66 -15.83
C LEU A 245 -4.97 11.52 -15.01
N MET A 246 -5.84 11.82 -14.05
CA MET A 246 -6.58 10.79 -13.30
C MET A 246 -7.39 9.91 -14.24
N ALA A 247 -8.10 10.48 -15.22
CA ALA A 247 -8.85 9.70 -16.20
C ALA A 247 -7.92 8.83 -17.07
N LEU A 248 -6.78 9.37 -17.51
CA LEU A 248 -5.77 8.62 -18.26
C LEU A 248 -5.22 7.45 -17.41
N PHE A 249 -4.86 7.68 -16.16
CA PHE A 249 -4.42 6.61 -15.25
C PHE A 249 -5.53 5.60 -14.97
N GLY A 250 -6.79 6.01 -15.01
CA GLY A 250 -7.94 5.10 -14.93
C GLY A 250 -8.00 4.13 -16.09
N VAL A 251 -7.84 4.64 -17.31
CA VAL A 251 -7.74 3.80 -18.52
C VAL A 251 -6.54 2.88 -18.45
N LEU A 252 -5.35 3.38 -18.06
CA LEU A 252 -4.16 2.57 -17.88
C LEU A 252 -4.36 1.48 -16.82
N GLY A 253 -4.97 1.81 -15.68
CA GLY A 253 -5.28 0.85 -14.62
C GLY A 253 -6.20 -0.27 -15.09
N TYR A 254 -7.22 0.06 -15.89
CA TYR A 254 -8.07 -0.93 -16.52
C TYR A 254 -7.31 -1.83 -17.51
N VAL A 255 -6.48 -1.24 -18.38
CA VAL A 255 -5.64 -2.00 -19.34
C VAL A 255 -4.67 -2.91 -18.59
N PHE A 256 -4.01 -2.43 -17.55
CA PHE A 256 -3.10 -3.24 -16.75
C PHE A 256 -3.83 -4.41 -16.06
N SER A 257 -5.03 -4.17 -15.56
CA SER A 257 -5.86 -5.23 -15.00
C SER A 257 -6.18 -6.31 -16.05
N LYS A 258 -6.44 -5.95 -17.30
CA LYS A 258 -6.67 -6.90 -18.41
C LYS A 258 -5.40 -7.68 -18.80
N LEU A 259 -4.24 -7.08 -18.62
CA LEU A 259 -2.95 -7.70 -18.88
C LEU A 259 -2.39 -8.47 -17.67
N GLU A 260 -3.19 -8.61 -16.61
CA GLU A 260 -2.78 -9.23 -15.34
C GLU A 260 -1.54 -8.55 -14.71
N CYS A 261 -1.37 -7.26 -14.98
CA CYS A 261 -0.29 -6.44 -14.44
C CYS A 261 -0.81 -5.67 -13.22
N GLU A 262 -0.28 -5.98 -12.04
CA GLU A 262 -0.64 -5.24 -10.82
C GLU A 262 -0.14 -3.79 -10.86
N PRO A 263 -1.00 -2.78 -10.62
CA PRO A 263 -0.61 -1.36 -10.59
C PRO A 263 0.25 -0.98 -9.39
N ALA A 264 0.16 -1.70 -8.27
CA ALA A 264 0.85 -1.36 -7.03
C ALA A 264 2.38 -1.25 -7.18
N PRO A 265 3.10 -2.18 -7.86
CA PRO A 265 4.53 -2.03 -8.11
C PRO A 265 4.89 -0.78 -8.91
N MET A 266 4.02 -0.36 -9.84
CA MET A 266 4.26 0.86 -10.61
C MET A 266 4.15 2.11 -9.72
N LEU A 267 3.15 2.20 -8.87
CA LEU A 267 3.01 3.32 -7.95
C LEU A 267 4.13 3.38 -6.91
N LEU A 268 4.63 2.22 -6.48
CA LEU A 268 5.83 2.18 -5.64
C LEU A 268 7.07 2.69 -6.39
N GLY A 269 7.28 2.27 -7.63
CA GLY A 269 8.34 2.78 -8.47
C GLY A 269 8.24 4.30 -8.69
N PHE A 270 7.04 4.79 -8.97
CA PHE A 270 6.74 6.22 -9.12
C PHE A 270 7.11 7.03 -7.88
N LEU A 271 6.78 6.52 -6.70
CA LEU A 271 7.06 7.18 -5.44
C LEU A 271 8.54 7.14 -5.07
N LEU A 272 9.18 5.98 -5.25
CA LEU A 272 10.57 5.78 -4.87
C LEU A 272 11.57 6.36 -5.89
N GLY A 273 11.14 6.59 -7.15
CA GLY A 273 12.00 7.08 -8.23
C GLY A 273 12.73 8.38 -7.88
N PRO A 274 12.04 9.46 -7.57
CA PRO A 274 12.65 10.73 -7.16
C PRO A 274 13.57 10.60 -5.95
N MET A 275 13.16 9.82 -4.95
CA MET A 275 13.95 9.57 -3.74
C MET A 275 15.25 8.81 -4.08
N MET A 276 15.15 7.76 -4.89
CA MET A 276 16.33 7.01 -5.34
C MET A 276 17.31 7.90 -6.11
N GLU A 277 16.81 8.73 -7.01
CA GLU A 277 17.64 9.67 -7.76
C GLU A 277 18.34 10.66 -6.82
N GLU A 278 17.59 11.28 -5.90
CA GLU A 278 18.13 12.24 -4.94
C GLU A 278 19.24 11.61 -4.08
N TYR A 279 18.96 10.47 -3.46
CA TYR A 279 19.94 9.81 -2.59
C TYR A 279 21.15 9.27 -3.35
N LEU A 280 20.96 8.76 -4.58
CA LEU A 280 22.05 8.32 -5.44
C LEU A 280 22.98 9.49 -5.78
N ARG A 281 22.43 10.62 -6.22
CA ARG A 281 23.20 11.82 -6.56
C ARG A 281 23.91 12.38 -5.32
N ARG A 282 23.24 12.43 -4.18
CA ARG A 282 23.82 12.87 -2.91
C ARG A 282 25.00 11.98 -2.50
N ALA A 283 24.84 10.66 -2.59
CA ALA A 283 25.91 9.71 -2.29
C ALA A 283 27.13 9.88 -3.23
N LEU A 284 26.89 10.04 -4.53
CA LEU A 284 27.93 10.28 -5.51
C LEU A 284 28.63 11.63 -5.31
N THR A 285 27.89 12.67 -4.92
CA THR A 285 28.49 13.98 -4.61
C THR A 285 29.41 13.87 -3.37
N ILE A 286 28.98 13.18 -2.32
CA ILE A 286 29.78 12.96 -1.11
C ILE A 286 31.02 12.13 -1.41
N SER A 287 30.92 11.12 -2.29
CA SER A 287 32.04 10.26 -2.70
C SER A 287 32.87 10.85 -3.84
N ARG A 288 32.63 12.10 -4.25
CA ARG A 288 33.31 12.77 -5.37
C ARG A 288 33.22 12.00 -6.70
N GLY A 289 32.08 11.34 -6.94
CA GLY A 289 31.82 10.54 -8.15
C GLY A 289 32.26 9.09 -8.05
N ASP A 290 32.80 8.65 -6.93
CA ASP A 290 33.21 7.26 -6.73
C ASP A 290 32.01 6.37 -6.42
N ALA A 291 31.59 5.57 -7.41
CA ALA A 291 30.49 4.63 -7.29
C ALA A 291 30.87 3.39 -6.45
N THR A 292 32.18 3.12 -6.22
CA THR A 292 32.60 1.98 -5.39
C THR A 292 32.18 2.16 -3.93
N THR A 293 31.80 3.38 -3.53
CA THR A 293 31.28 3.68 -2.19
C THR A 293 30.08 2.80 -1.80
N PHE A 294 29.27 2.36 -2.77
CA PHE A 294 28.13 1.48 -2.49
C PHE A 294 28.54 0.05 -2.13
N LEU A 295 29.74 -0.38 -2.55
CA LEU A 295 30.28 -1.71 -2.28
C LEU A 295 31.25 -1.71 -1.10
N THR A 296 31.91 -0.57 -0.84
CA THR A 296 32.93 -0.45 0.21
C THR A 296 32.36 -0.10 1.58
N ARG A 297 31.18 0.59 1.60
CA ARG A 297 30.47 0.90 2.84
C ARG A 297 29.71 -0.33 3.36
N PRO A 298 29.95 -0.82 4.60
CA PRO A 298 29.41 -2.10 5.06
C PRO A 298 27.88 -2.15 5.04
N ILE A 299 27.19 -1.08 5.44
CA ILE A 299 25.70 -1.03 5.43
C ILE A 299 25.18 -1.08 3.99
N SER A 300 25.75 -0.27 3.09
CA SER A 300 25.32 -0.25 1.69
C SER A 300 25.59 -1.59 1.01
N ALA A 301 26.78 -2.15 1.20
CA ALA A 301 27.18 -3.44 0.64
C ALA A 301 26.26 -4.58 1.14
N SER A 302 25.97 -4.64 2.43
CA SER A 302 25.07 -5.65 2.98
C SER A 302 23.65 -5.53 2.42
N MET A 303 23.11 -4.32 2.29
CA MET A 303 21.79 -4.08 1.69
C MET A 303 21.74 -4.48 0.22
N LEU A 304 22.80 -4.18 -0.56
CA LEU A 304 22.91 -4.61 -1.96
C LEU A 304 22.97 -6.14 -2.07
N VAL A 305 23.76 -6.81 -1.22
CA VAL A 305 23.83 -8.28 -1.20
C VAL A 305 22.44 -8.86 -0.89
N ILE A 306 21.74 -8.34 0.12
CA ILE A 306 20.39 -8.77 0.47
C ILE A 306 19.44 -8.57 -0.74
N ALA A 307 19.48 -7.41 -1.38
CA ALA A 307 18.64 -7.12 -2.54
C ALA A 307 18.90 -8.10 -3.70
N VAL A 308 20.19 -8.40 -4.00
CA VAL A 308 20.55 -9.38 -5.02
C VAL A 308 20.09 -10.78 -4.66
N VAL A 309 20.29 -11.21 -3.41
CA VAL A 309 19.84 -12.52 -2.92
C VAL A 309 18.32 -12.65 -3.05
N VAL A 310 17.56 -11.64 -2.59
CA VAL A 310 16.09 -11.63 -2.71
C VAL A 310 15.68 -11.69 -4.19
N MET A 311 16.32 -10.91 -5.04
CA MET A 311 16.04 -10.91 -6.48
C MET A 311 16.30 -12.28 -7.12
N VAL A 312 17.41 -12.92 -6.79
CA VAL A 312 17.74 -14.27 -7.26
C VAL A 312 16.71 -15.28 -6.76
N ILE A 313 16.34 -15.23 -5.47
CA ILE A 313 15.31 -16.10 -4.90
C ILE A 313 13.98 -15.95 -5.65
N VAL A 314 13.54 -14.72 -5.90
CA VAL A 314 12.27 -14.44 -6.61
C VAL A 314 12.30 -14.94 -8.07
N LEU A 315 13.46 -14.91 -8.71
CA LEU A 315 13.64 -15.35 -10.10
C LEU A 315 13.81 -16.88 -10.24
N LEU A 316 14.07 -17.61 -9.16
CA LEU A 316 14.24 -19.07 -9.19
C LEU A 316 12.94 -19.76 -9.61
N PRO A 317 12.98 -20.64 -10.65
CA PRO A 317 11.79 -21.32 -11.19
C PRO A 317 11.04 -22.20 -10.16
N ALA A 318 11.78 -22.75 -9.19
CA ALA A 318 11.21 -23.59 -8.13
C ALA A 318 10.23 -22.81 -7.23
N ILE A 319 10.56 -21.56 -6.92
CA ILE A 319 9.72 -20.70 -6.07
C ILE A 319 8.55 -20.11 -6.87
N ARG A 320 8.77 -19.84 -8.17
CA ARG A 320 7.72 -19.39 -9.08
C ARG A 320 6.60 -20.43 -9.18
N LYS A 321 6.92 -21.71 -9.32
CA LYS A 321 5.94 -22.79 -9.41
C LYS A 321 5.12 -22.98 -8.12
N THR A 322 5.76 -22.86 -6.97
CA THR A 322 5.08 -22.94 -5.66
C THR A 322 4.16 -21.73 -5.43
N ARG A 323 4.55 -20.56 -5.92
CA ARG A 323 3.77 -19.33 -5.85
C ARG A 323 2.56 -19.38 -6.78
N GLU A 324 2.73 -19.83 -8.03
CA GLU A 324 1.63 -19.99 -8.99
C GLU A 324 0.58 -20.99 -8.46
N VAL A 325 0.99 -22.09 -7.84
CA VAL A 325 0.08 -23.04 -7.20
C VAL A 325 -0.66 -22.41 -6.01
N ALA A 326 0.02 -21.65 -5.18
CA ALA A 326 -0.59 -20.99 -4.03
C ALA A 326 -1.63 -19.92 -4.44
N PHE A 327 -1.45 -19.26 -5.60
CA PHE A 327 -2.39 -18.25 -6.11
C PHE A 327 -3.45 -18.82 -7.07
N GLN A 328 -3.25 -20.04 -7.66
CA GLN A 328 -4.25 -20.68 -8.51
C GLN A 328 -5.36 -21.40 -7.73
N GLU A 329 -5.17 -21.65 -6.43
CA GLU A 329 -6.23 -22.21 -5.59
C GLU A 329 -7.30 -21.17 -5.15
N GLU A 330 -7.19 -19.93 -5.61
CA GLU A 330 -8.11 -18.82 -5.29
C GLU A 330 -8.90 -18.29 -6.50
N GLY A 331 -8.85 -18.97 -7.65
CA GLY A 331 -9.57 -18.65 -8.88
C GLY A 331 -10.93 -19.38 -9.02
#